data_05ea3447d3e40cd19b35719743841222
#
_entry.id   05ea3447d3e40cd19b35719743841222
#
_cell.length_a   1.000
_cell.length_b   1.000
_cell.length_c   1.000
_cell.angle_alpha   90.00
_cell.angle_beta   90.00
_cell.angle_gamma   90.00
#
_symmetry.space_group_name_H-M   'P 1'
#
loop_
_entity.id
_entity.type
_entity.pdbx_description
1 polymer ?
#
loop_
_entity_poly.entity_id
_entity_poly.type
_entity_poly.pdbx_seq_one_letter_code
_entity_poly.pdbx_strand_id
1 'polypeptide(L)'
;MLELKDLYFSVGDRNIIDGINYTFEKGKFYGITGPNGSGKTTLAKLIMGINTPNAGEIRFGGKEISQWPITERAREGIAYSFQQPARFKGITFRDLLAMAAGTDDEDMLLALLRRVGICSFSFLDKPVDAKLSGGEIKKIELATTIARNPRLAIYDEPDTGIDLWTIQPMVRLLKREQKEHGTTTIVVSHNRAFLEAADIVLMINEGKLAYRGDLQGALPMLNDLSACNYRKCVGDRDVGCYR
;
A
#
# COMPACT_ATOMS: atom_id res chain seq x y z
N MET A 1 14.88 -9.00 -3.59
CA MET A 1 13.61 -9.64 -3.26
C MET A 1 12.53 -9.30 -4.28
N LEU A 2 12.15 -8.04 -4.47
CA LEU A 2 11.34 -7.54 -5.57
C LEU A 2 12.21 -6.61 -6.42
N GLU A 3 12.28 -6.88 -7.72
CA GLU A 3 13.05 -6.08 -8.68
C GLU A 3 12.11 -5.58 -9.77
N LEU A 4 12.25 -4.31 -10.11
CA LEU A 4 11.59 -3.64 -11.23
C LEU A 4 12.67 -3.22 -12.22
N LYS A 5 12.53 -3.61 -13.49
CA LYS A 5 13.50 -3.30 -14.56
C LYS A 5 12.77 -2.69 -15.72
N ASP A 6 13.16 -1.47 -16.06
CA ASP A 6 12.63 -0.69 -17.18
C ASP A 6 11.11 -0.79 -17.29
N LEU A 7 10.43 -0.55 -16.16
CA LEU A 7 9.00 -0.78 -16.04
C LEU A 7 8.23 0.39 -16.68
N TYR A 8 7.36 0.07 -17.64
CA TYR A 8 6.50 1.03 -18.35
C TYR A 8 5.04 0.61 -18.26
N PHE A 9 4.17 1.60 -18.07
CA PHE A 9 2.74 1.42 -18.14
C PHE A 9 2.02 2.67 -18.64
N SER A 10 1.15 2.50 -19.64
CA SER A 10 0.40 3.58 -20.26
C SER A 10 -1.10 3.24 -20.30
N VAL A 11 -1.93 4.26 -20.29
CA VAL A 11 -3.37 4.17 -20.54
C VAL A 11 -3.71 5.14 -21.67
N GLY A 12 -4.13 4.60 -22.81
CA GLY A 12 -4.19 5.37 -24.05
C GLY A 12 -2.82 5.96 -24.39
N ASP A 13 -2.78 7.23 -24.71
CA ASP A 13 -1.54 7.96 -25.07
C ASP A 13 -0.78 8.49 -23.85
N ARG A 14 -1.27 8.25 -22.62
CA ARG A 14 -0.65 8.78 -21.41
C ARG A 14 0.23 7.75 -20.73
N ASN A 15 1.54 8.05 -20.60
CA ASN A 15 2.44 7.29 -19.76
C ASN A 15 2.14 7.57 -18.27
N ILE A 16 1.85 6.51 -17.53
CA ILE A 16 1.60 6.56 -16.07
C ILE A 16 2.84 6.13 -15.30
N ILE A 17 3.55 5.13 -15.81
CA ILE A 17 4.87 4.68 -15.34
C ILE A 17 5.82 4.75 -16.52
N ASP A 18 6.97 5.36 -16.30
CA ASP A 18 7.92 5.72 -17.35
C ASP A 18 9.35 5.31 -16.96
N GLY A 19 9.69 4.04 -17.19
CA GLY A 19 11.04 3.50 -17.03
C GLY A 19 11.49 3.37 -15.58
N ILE A 20 10.63 2.89 -14.67
CA ILE A 20 11.02 2.68 -13.27
C ILE A 20 11.96 1.49 -13.15
N ASN A 21 13.15 1.75 -12.59
CA ASN A 21 14.14 0.77 -12.18
C ASN A 21 14.34 0.85 -10.67
N TYR A 22 14.05 -0.24 -9.94
CA TYR A 22 14.24 -0.28 -8.50
C TYR A 22 14.30 -1.71 -7.94
N THR A 23 15.16 -1.93 -6.92
CA THR A 23 15.23 -3.18 -6.17
C THR A 23 14.83 -2.95 -4.72
N PHE A 24 13.74 -3.60 -4.31
CA PHE A 24 13.28 -3.61 -2.92
C PHE A 24 14.00 -4.73 -2.15
N GLU A 25 14.62 -4.38 -1.04
CA GLU A 25 15.30 -5.31 -0.16
C GLU A 25 14.29 -6.06 0.73
N LYS A 26 14.62 -7.29 1.10
CA LYS A 26 13.79 -8.10 1.99
C LYS A 26 13.74 -7.49 3.40
N GLY A 27 12.56 -7.52 4.04
CA GLY A 27 12.38 -7.13 5.43
C GLY A 27 12.51 -5.62 5.68
N LYS A 28 12.46 -4.78 4.65
CA LYS A 28 12.45 -3.32 4.78
C LYS A 28 11.03 -2.76 4.72
N PHE A 29 10.85 -1.61 5.35
CA PHE A 29 9.63 -0.82 5.28
C PHE A 29 9.85 0.35 4.33
N TYR A 30 9.07 0.40 3.24
CA TYR A 30 9.13 1.43 2.21
C TYR A 30 7.92 2.36 2.30
N GLY A 31 8.16 3.66 2.28
CA GLY A 31 7.14 4.67 2.05
C GLY A 31 7.20 5.15 0.60
N ILE A 32 6.11 5.03 -0.14
CA ILE A 32 5.99 5.59 -1.50
C ILE A 32 5.12 6.83 -1.43
N THR A 33 5.67 7.97 -1.84
CA THR A 33 4.98 9.27 -1.85
C THR A 33 5.18 10.00 -3.18
N GLY A 34 4.58 11.18 -3.33
CA GLY A 34 4.66 12.01 -4.53
C GLY A 34 3.30 12.61 -4.89
N PRO A 35 3.20 13.53 -5.86
CA PRO A 35 1.96 14.22 -6.21
C PRO A 35 0.81 13.28 -6.58
N ASN A 36 -0.43 13.77 -6.47
CA ASN A 36 -1.60 13.03 -6.96
C ASN A 36 -1.48 12.81 -8.48
N GLY A 37 -1.79 11.60 -8.93
CA GLY A 37 -1.66 11.22 -10.33
C GLY A 37 -0.24 10.94 -10.81
N SER A 38 0.77 10.89 -9.92
CA SER A 38 2.17 10.61 -10.27
C SER A 38 2.46 9.13 -10.60
N GLY A 39 1.51 8.21 -10.38
CA GLY A 39 1.67 6.78 -10.69
C GLY A 39 1.87 5.86 -9.48
N LYS A 40 1.82 6.34 -8.23
CA LYS A 40 2.06 5.53 -7.01
C LYS A 40 1.16 4.30 -6.90
N THR A 41 -0.15 4.50 -6.91
CA THR A 41 -1.15 3.42 -6.89
C THR A 41 -1.02 2.50 -8.10
N THR A 42 -0.68 3.07 -9.26
CA THR A 42 -0.44 2.27 -10.49
C THR A 42 0.77 1.36 -10.32
N LEU A 43 1.87 1.87 -9.75
CA LEU A 43 3.05 1.06 -9.44
C LEU A 43 2.70 -0.09 -8.47
N ALA A 44 1.97 0.21 -7.40
CA ALA A 44 1.51 -0.80 -6.44
C ALA A 44 0.62 -1.87 -7.11
N LYS A 45 -0.29 -1.46 -8.01
CA LYS A 45 -1.16 -2.35 -8.79
C LYS A 45 -0.38 -3.21 -9.80
N LEU A 46 0.66 -2.66 -10.42
CA LEU A 46 1.56 -3.43 -11.29
C LEU A 46 2.31 -4.51 -10.52
N ILE A 47 2.82 -4.20 -9.33
CA ILE A 47 3.50 -5.17 -8.45
C ILE A 47 2.56 -6.29 -8.04
N MET A 48 1.28 -6.00 -7.75
CA MET A 48 0.28 -7.02 -7.39
C MET A 48 -0.26 -7.78 -8.60
N GLY A 49 -0.10 -7.29 -9.83
CA GLY A 49 -0.65 -7.90 -11.05
C GLY A 49 -2.11 -7.58 -11.31
N ILE A 50 -2.61 -6.49 -10.70
CA ILE A 50 -3.91 -5.90 -11.02
C ILE A 50 -3.84 -5.26 -12.41
N ASN A 51 -2.73 -4.61 -12.71
CA ASN A 51 -2.37 -4.11 -14.02
C ASN A 51 -1.19 -4.91 -14.56
N THR A 52 -1.13 -5.08 -15.89
CA THR A 52 -0.01 -5.72 -16.58
C THR A 52 0.84 -4.63 -17.22
N PRO A 53 2.18 -4.62 -17.03
CA PRO A 53 3.04 -3.62 -17.63
C PRO A 53 3.05 -3.75 -19.17
N ASN A 54 3.22 -2.61 -19.86
CA ASN A 54 3.38 -2.60 -21.32
C ASN A 54 4.79 -3.03 -21.74
N ALA A 55 5.80 -2.74 -20.90
CA ALA A 55 7.18 -3.15 -21.10
C ALA A 55 7.92 -3.24 -19.76
N GLY A 56 9.08 -3.90 -19.77
CA GLY A 56 9.91 -4.13 -18.61
C GLY A 56 9.56 -5.39 -17.84
N GLU A 57 10.30 -5.62 -16.77
CA GLU A 57 10.21 -6.85 -15.98
C GLU A 57 9.92 -6.53 -14.50
N ILE A 58 9.07 -7.38 -13.90
CA ILE A 58 8.87 -7.47 -12.45
C ILE A 58 9.34 -8.84 -12.00
N ARG A 59 10.33 -8.88 -11.10
CA ARG A 59 10.84 -10.11 -10.52
C ARG A 59 10.59 -10.17 -9.02
N PHE A 60 10.11 -11.30 -8.54
CA PHE A 60 9.89 -11.55 -7.12
C PHE A 60 10.51 -12.88 -6.69
N GLY A 61 11.41 -12.84 -5.70
CA GLY A 61 12.13 -14.03 -5.26
C GLY A 61 13.00 -14.69 -6.35
N GLY A 62 13.46 -13.92 -7.34
CA GLY A 62 14.22 -14.40 -8.49
C GLY A 62 13.36 -14.87 -9.68
N LYS A 63 12.05 -15.05 -9.51
CA LYS A 63 11.11 -15.43 -10.57
C LYS A 63 10.61 -14.19 -11.28
N GLU A 64 10.50 -14.23 -12.60
CA GLU A 64 9.80 -13.21 -13.37
C GLU A 64 8.28 -13.40 -13.21
N ILE A 65 7.59 -12.35 -12.80
CA ILE A 65 6.15 -12.38 -12.50
C ILE A 65 5.34 -11.37 -13.31
N SER A 66 5.94 -10.68 -14.30
CA SER A 66 5.33 -9.56 -15.02
C SER A 66 3.95 -9.90 -15.60
N GLN A 67 3.80 -11.13 -16.11
CA GLN A 67 2.56 -11.63 -16.73
C GLN A 67 1.72 -12.53 -15.79
N TRP A 68 2.16 -12.74 -14.54
CA TRP A 68 1.42 -13.58 -13.62
C TRP A 68 0.14 -12.93 -13.14
N PRO A 69 -0.97 -13.68 -13.06
CA PRO A 69 -2.21 -13.19 -12.50
C PRO A 69 -2.09 -12.96 -10.98
N ILE A 70 -3.00 -12.16 -10.44
CA ILE A 70 -3.08 -11.81 -9.01
C ILE A 70 -3.02 -13.06 -8.11
N THR A 71 -3.72 -14.14 -8.51
CA THR A 71 -3.81 -15.37 -7.73
C THR A 71 -2.46 -16.06 -7.54
N GLU A 72 -1.62 -16.10 -8.56
CA GLU A 72 -0.29 -16.68 -8.49
C GLU A 72 0.66 -15.81 -7.66
N ARG A 73 0.62 -14.50 -7.85
CA ARG A 73 1.40 -13.56 -7.03
C ARG A 73 1.00 -13.63 -5.56
N ALA A 74 -0.29 -13.78 -5.28
CA ALA A 74 -0.79 -13.97 -3.93
C ALA A 74 -0.30 -15.29 -3.30
N ARG A 75 -0.22 -16.39 -4.07
CA ARG A 75 0.35 -17.67 -3.62
C ARG A 75 1.85 -17.59 -3.36
N GLU A 76 2.57 -16.76 -4.08
CA GLU A 76 4.01 -16.50 -3.82
C GLU A 76 4.24 -15.60 -2.59
N GLY A 77 3.18 -15.13 -1.94
CA GLY A 77 3.26 -14.36 -0.70
C GLY A 77 3.25 -12.85 -0.90
N ILE A 78 2.66 -12.34 -1.99
CA ILE A 78 2.36 -10.91 -2.15
C ILE A 78 0.94 -10.66 -1.67
N ALA A 79 0.75 -9.73 -0.73
CA ALA A 79 -0.56 -9.28 -0.28
C ALA A 79 -0.76 -7.79 -0.61
N TYR A 80 -2.01 -7.42 -0.88
CA TYR A 80 -2.39 -6.06 -1.23
C TYR A 80 -3.63 -5.64 -0.44
N SER A 81 -3.51 -4.54 0.28
CA SER A 81 -4.60 -3.85 0.96
C SER A 81 -5.07 -2.68 0.08
N PHE A 82 -6.34 -2.73 -0.31
CA PHE A 82 -6.93 -1.77 -1.22
C PHE A 82 -7.24 -0.44 -0.51
N GLN A 83 -7.24 0.66 -1.26
CA GLN A 83 -7.69 1.96 -0.77
C GLN A 83 -9.16 1.90 -0.28
N GLN A 84 -10.02 1.18 -1.01
CA GLN A 84 -11.39 0.91 -0.62
C GLN A 84 -11.56 -0.59 -0.38
N PRO A 85 -11.92 -1.01 0.85
CA PRO A 85 -12.11 -2.41 1.19
C PRO A 85 -13.23 -3.04 0.35
N ALA A 86 -13.01 -4.27 -0.08
CA ALA A 86 -14.06 -5.03 -0.74
C ALA A 86 -15.18 -5.36 0.25
N ARG A 87 -16.43 -5.22 -0.21
CA ARG A 87 -17.61 -5.61 0.56
C ARG A 87 -18.14 -6.94 0.03
N PHE A 88 -18.32 -7.89 0.93
CA PHE A 88 -18.84 -9.21 0.60
C PHE A 88 -20.19 -9.40 1.26
N LYS A 89 -21.18 -9.91 0.52
CA LYS A 89 -22.50 -10.26 1.07
C LYS A 89 -22.53 -11.73 1.43
N GLY A 90 -23.17 -12.08 2.55
CA GLY A 90 -23.45 -13.46 2.93
C GLY A 90 -22.27 -14.20 3.58
N ILE A 91 -21.20 -13.50 3.96
CA ILE A 91 -20.10 -14.06 4.75
C ILE A 91 -19.87 -13.26 6.03
N THR A 92 -19.32 -13.89 7.04
CA THR A 92 -18.94 -13.28 8.31
C THR A 92 -17.46 -12.86 8.29
N PHE A 93 -17.03 -12.08 9.31
CA PHE A 93 -15.60 -11.82 9.49
C PHE A 93 -14.82 -13.08 9.84
N ARG A 94 -15.45 -14.07 10.48
CA ARG A 94 -14.89 -15.41 10.70
C ARG A 94 -14.51 -16.05 9.38
N ASP A 95 -15.46 -16.13 8.44
CA ASP A 95 -15.24 -16.72 7.12
C ASP A 95 -14.12 -16.00 6.36
N LEU A 96 -14.13 -14.66 6.40
CA LEU A 96 -13.13 -13.84 5.71
C LEU A 96 -11.72 -14.06 6.28
N LEU A 97 -11.59 -14.08 7.61
CA LEU A 97 -10.30 -14.29 8.27
C LEU A 97 -9.82 -15.73 8.14
N ALA A 98 -10.72 -16.71 8.23
CA ALA A 98 -10.40 -18.12 8.03
C ALA A 98 -9.87 -18.40 6.62
N MET A 99 -10.52 -17.83 5.60
CA MET A 99 -10.03 -17.91 4.22
C MET A 99 -8.65 -17.24 4.05
N ALA A 100 -8.43 -16.10 4.70
CA ALA A 100 -7.15 -15.40 4.62
C ALA A 100 -6.02 -16.12 5.35
N ALA A 101 -6.31 -16.69 6.53
CA ALA A 101 -5.35 -17.40 7.38
C ALA A 101 -5.12 -18.87 6.94
N GLY A 102 -6.05 -19.43 6.15
CA GLY A 102 -6.01 -20.85 5.78
C GLY A 102 -6.33 -21.79 6.94
N THR A 103 -7.05 -21.31 7.97
CA THR A 103 -7.45 -22.08 9.15
C THR A 103 -8.75 -21.52 9.73
N ASP A 104 -9.54 -22.38 10.36
CA ASP A 104 -10.75 -22.06 11.10
C ASP A 104 -10.55 -22.08 12.63
N ASP A 105 -9.31 -22.23 13.09
CA ASP A 105 -8.94 -22.19 14.51
C ASP A 105 -9.35 -20.85 15.13
N GLU A 106 -10.33 -20.89 16.04
CA GLU A 106 -10.92 -19.70 16.65
C GLU A 106 -9.90 -18.88 17.45
N ASP A 107 -8.99 -19.53 18.17
CA ASP A 107 -7.97 -18.84 18.96
C ASP A 107 -7.00 -18.08 18.06
N MET A 108 -6.62 -18.65 16.93
CA MET A 108 -5.82 -17.97 15.91
C MET A 108 -6.55 -16.78 15.29
N LEU A 109 -7.83 -16.92 14.94
CA LEU A 109 -8.64 -15.83 14.37
C LEU A 109 -8.82 -14.69 15.38
N LEU A 110 -9.06 -15.01 16.63
CA LEU A 110 -9.15 -14.02 17.72
C LEU A 110 -7.80 -13.32 17.97
N ALA A 111 -6.71 -14.07 17.91
CA ALA A 111 -5.37 -13.48 18.02
C ALA A 111 -5.11 -12.46 16.90
N LEU A 112 -5.53 -12.73 15.65
CA LEU A 112 -5.43 -11.79 14.53
C LEU A 112 -6.25 -10.52 14.79
N LEU A 113 -7.49 -10.64 15.28
CA LEU A 113 -8.32 -9.48 15.63
C LEU A 113 -7.68 -8.63 16.75
N ARG A 114 -7.13 -9.28 17.79
CA ARG A 114 -6.43 -8.58 18.88
C ARG A 114 -5.20 -7.82 18.38
N ARG A 115 -4.48 -8.37 17.38
CA ARG A 115 -3.31 -7.68 16.77
C ARG A 115 -3.68 -6.33 16.17
N VAL A 116 -4.88 -6.22 15.58
CA VAL A 116 -5.39 -4.97 15.00
C VAL A 116 -6.24 -4.15 15.97
N GLY A 117 -6.29 -4.55 17.25
CA GLY A 117 -7.00 -3.83 18.30
C GLY A 117 -8.52 -4.00 18.25
N ILE A 118 -9.00 -5.19 17.89
CA ILE A 118 -10.39 -5.63 18.02
C ILE A 118 -10.44 -6.73 19.08
N CYS A 119 -11.03 -6.44 20.26
CA CYS A 119 -11.03 -7.36 21.40
C CYS A 119 -12.35 -8.08 21.61
N SER A 120 -13.38 -7.85 20.79
CA SER A 120 -14.71 -8.46 20.93
C SER A 120 -14.79 -9.82 20.25
N PHE A 121 -15.10 -10.87 21.01
CA PHE A 121 -15.35 -12.23 20.48
C PHE A 121 -16.51 -12.25 19.47
N SER A 122 -17.58 -11.50 19.78
CA SER A 122 -18.77 -11.41 18.90
C SER A 122 -18.48 -10.73 17.56
N PHE A 123 -17.27 -10.20 17.37
CA PHE A 123 -16.92 -9.53 16.12
C PHE A 123 -16.76 -10.53 14.97
N LEU A 124 -16.26 -11.73 15.26
CA LEU A 124 -16.09 -12.78 14.23
C LEU A 124 -17.41 -13.15 13.55
N ASP A 125 -18.50 -13.14 14.30
CA ASP A 125 -19.82 -13.60 13.79
C ASP A 125 -20.63 -12.47 13.12
N LYS A 126 -20.09 -11.24 13.10
CA LYS A 126 -20.72 -10.13 12.37
C LYS A 126 -20.60 -10.34 10.87
N PRO A 127 -21.67 -10.03 10.09
CA PRO A 127 -21.61 -10.06 8.64
C PRO A 127 -20.65 -8.96 8.12
N VAL A 128 -19.94 -9.25 7.04
CA VAL A 128 -18.97 -8.32 6.42
C VAL A 128 -19.67 -7.09 5.81
N ASP A 129 -20.96 -7.17 5.53
CA ASP A 129 -21.81 -6.07 5.06
C ASP A 129 -22.40 -5.21 6.20
N ALA A 130 -22.11 -5.56 7.47
CA ALA A 130 -22.57 -4.80 8.62
C ALA A 130 -22.14 -3.32 8.54
N LYS A 131 -22.93 -2.45 9.15
CA LYS A 131 -22.57 -1.02 9.29
C LYS A 131 -21.43 -0.89 10.30
N LEU A 132 -20.22 -0.85 9.79
CA LEU A 132 -19.00 -0.63 10.56
C LEU A 132 -18.49 0.79 10.39
N SER A 133 -17.78 1.27 11.41
CA SER A 133 -17.00 2.50 11.29
C SER A 133 -15.85 2.32 10.29
N GLY A 134 -15.40 3.41 9.66
CA GLY A 134 -14.26 3.37 8.75
C GLY A 134 -13.01 2.74 9.39
N GLY A 135 -12.78 3.04 10.68
CA GLY A 135 -11.67 2.46 11.43
C GLY A 135 -11.79 0.94 11.65
N GLU A 136 -12.99 0.40 11.92
CA GLU A 136 -13.21 -1.05 12.04
C GLU A 136 -12.98 -1.75 10.72
N ILE A 137 -13.51 -1.20 9.61
CA ILE A 137 -13.30 -1.75 8.27
C ILE A 137 -11.80 -1.83 7.96
N LYS A 138 -11.04 -0.77 8.26
CA LYS A 138 -9.60 -0.73 8.01
C LYS A 138 -8.81 -1.72 8.88
N LYS A 139 -9.21 -1.89 10.14
CA LYS A 139 -8.61 -2.91 11.02
C LYS A 139 -8.83 -4.33 10.49
N ILE A 140 -10.01 -4.63 9.96
CA ILE A 140 -10.29 -5.93 9.35
C ILE A 140 -9.47 -6.15 8.08
N GLU A 141 -9.35 -5.14 7.23
CA GLU A 141 -8.52 -5.20 6.04
C GLU A 141 -7.05 -5.48 6.40
N LEU A 142 -6.53 -4.81 7.43
CA LEU A 142 -5.20 -5.11 7.97
C LEU A 142 -5.10 -6.53 8.50
N ALA A 143 -6.10 -6.98 9.27
CA ALA A 143 -6.12 -8.34 9.82
C ALA A 143 -6.10 -9.40 8.71
N THR A 144 -6.90 -9.24 7.66
CA THR A 144 -6.91 -10.16 6.51
C THR A 144 -5.60 -10.14 5.71
N THR A 145 -4.97 -8.98 5.58
CA THR A 145 -3.67 -8.86 4.91
C THR A 145 -2.57 -9.57 5.71
N ILE A 146 -2.53 -9.35 7.03
CA ILE A 146 -1.55 -9.94 7.96
C ILE A 146 -1.77 -11.45 8.12
N ALA A 147 -3.03 -11.90 8.16
CA ALA A 147 -3.39 -13.31 8.29
C ALA A 147 -2.75 -14.21 7.23
N ARG A 148 -2.47 -13.67 6.06
CA ARG A 148 -1.79 -14.38 4.96
C ARG A 148 -0.29 -14.59 5.19
N ASN A 149 0.28 -14.05 6.27
CA ASN A 149 1.73 -14.05 6.56
C ASN A 149 2.58 -13.72 5.32
N PRO A 150 2.39 -12.54 4.72
CA PRO A 150 2.96 -12.22 3.42
C PRO A 150 4.48 -12.00 3.49
N ARG A 151 5.18 -12.38 2.44
CA ARG A 151 6.59 -12.02 2.22
C ARG A 151 6.72 -10.54 1.80
N LEU A 152 5.71 -10.04 1.08
CA LEU A 152 5.56 -8.64 0.65
C LEU A 152 4.13 -8.19 0.89
N ALA A 153 3.94 -7.17 1.71
CA ALA A 153 2.65 -6.53 1.94
C ALA A 153 2.64 -5.13 1.35
N ILE A 154 1.63 -4.83 0.54
CA ILE A 154 1.42 -3.52 -0.08
C ILE A 154 0.16 -2.90 0.49
N TYR A 155 0.27 -1.70 1.05
CA TYR A 155 -0.83 -0.93 1.60
C TYR A 155 -1.00 0.35 0.78
N ASP A 156 -2.10 0.45 0.04
CA ASP A 156 -2.38 1.58 -0.83
C ASP A 156 -3.31 2.57 -0.11
N GLU A 157 -2.75 3.70 0.31
CA GLU A 157 -3.41 4.76 1.10
C GLU A 157 -4.18 4.21 2.32
N PRO A 158 -3.51 3.49 3.24
CA PRO A 158 -4.19 2.86 4.37
C PRO A 158 -4.78 3.86 5.35
N ASP A 159 -4.39 5.11 5.28
CA ASP A 159 -4.86 6.24 6.11
C ASP A 159 -6.09 6.95 5.53
N THR A 160 -6.56 6.61 4.33
CA THR A 160 -7.74 7.23 3.74
C THR A 160 -9.01 6.85 4.51
N GLY A 161 -9.76 7.87 4.96
CA GLY A 161 -11.05 7.70 5.63
C GLY A 161 -10.99 7.24 7.08
N ILE A 162 -9.82 7.34 7.73
CA ILE A 162 -9.64 7.04 9.16
C ILE A 162 -9.21 8.28 9.94
N ASP A 163 -9.46 8.25 11.26
CA ASP A 163 -9.07 9.32 12.16
C ASP A 163 -7.56 9.27 12.50
N LEU A 164 -7.03 10.43 12.91
CA LEU A 164 -5.61 10.59 13.25
C LEU A 164 -5.15 9.67 14.40
N TRP A 165 -6.06 9.31 15.31
CA TRP A 165 -5.73 8.47 16.47
C TRP A 165 -5.48 7.01 16.06
N THR A 166 -6.06 6.57 14.95
CA THR A 166 -5.91 5.21 14.42
C THR A 166 -4.60 5.03 13.63
N ILE A 167 -4.03 6.11 13.08
CA ILE A 167 -2.84 6.04 12.24
C ILE A 167 -1.62 5.53 13.01
N GLN A 168 -1.32 6.09 14.19
CA GLN A 168 -0.15 5.70 14.98
C GLN A 168 -0.17 4.21 15.44
N PRO A 169 -1.30 3.68 15.94
CA PRO A 169 -1.44 2.24 16.18
C PRO A 169 -1.18 1.39 14.93
N MET A 170 -1.68 1.83 13.76
CA MET A 170 -1.47 1.14 12.49
C MET A 170 0.01 1.12 12.09
N VAL A 171 0.69 2.24 12.15
CA VAL A 171 2.14 2.33 11.88
C VAL A 171 2.92 1.37 12.78
N ARG A 172 2.63 1.38 14.10
CA ARG A 172 3.27 0.46 15.06
C ARG A 172 3.01 -1.01 14.73
N LEU A 173 1.79 -1.34 14.32
CA LEU A 173 1.44 -2.70 13.88
C LEU A 173 2.29 -3.11 12.68
N LEU A 174 2.32 -2.32 11.60
CA LEU A 174 3.07 -2.64 10.39
C LEU A 174 4.58 -2.75 10.65
N LYS A 175 5.14 -1.89 11.51
CA LYS A 175 6.56 -2.00 11.94
C LYS A 175 6.82 -3.27 12.74
N ARG A 176 5.87 -3.71 13.56
CA ARG A 176 5.97 -4.97 14.29
C ARG A 176 5.96 -6.16 13.34
N GLU A 177 5.03 -6.20 12.36
CA GLU A 177 4.99 -7.22 11.32
C GLU A 177 6.31 -7.33 10.55
N GLN A 178 6.89 -6.18 10.19
CA GLN A 178 8.20 -6.13 9.55
C GLN A 178 9.27 -6.78 10.43
N LYS A 179 9.34 -6.42 11.72
CA LYS A 179 10.41 -6.86 12.64
C LYS A 179 10.27 -8.31 13.06
N GLU A 180 9.06 -8.75 13.39
CA GLU A 180 8.81 -10.09 13.96
C GLU A 180 8.69 -11.17 12.87
N HIS A 181 8.13 -10.83 11.71
CA HIS A 181 7.87 -11.79 10.63
C HIS A 181 8.78 -11.60 9.41
N GLY A 182 9.61 -10.55 9.40
CA GLY A 182 10.49 -10.26 8.26
C GLY A 182 9.73 -9.84 7.00
N THR A 183 8.47 -9.41 7.14
CA THR A 183 7.64 -8.95 6.04
C THR A 183 8.24 -7.71 5.40
N THR A 184 8.41 -7.72 4.08
CA THR A 184 8.73 -6.50 3.35
C THR A 184 7.44 -5.70 3.20
N THR A 185 7.46 -4.44 3.62
CA THR A 185 6.25 -3.59 3.65
C THR A 185 6.42 -2.43 2.69
N ILE A 186 5.44 -2.22 1.82
CA ILE A 186 5.31 -1.03 0.97
C ILE A 186 4.03 -0.30 1.38
N VAL A 187 4.15 0.96 1.79
CA VAL A 187 3.01 1.83 2.08
C VAL A 187 3.01 2.99 1.10
N VAL A 188 1.96 3.10 0.30
CA VAL A 188 1.69 4.29 -0.51
C VAL A 188 0.90 5.25 0.37
N SER A 189 1.48 6.38 0.74
CA SER A 189 0.80 7.37 1.59
C SER A 189 1.45 8.75 1.49
N HIS A 190 0.66 9.79 1.79
CA HIS A 190 1.13 11.15 2.02
C HIS A 190 1.28 11.45 3.51
N ASN A 191 0.87 10.53 4.38
CA ASN A 191 0.87 10.75 5.81
C ASN A 191 2.29 10.62 6.38
N ARG A 192 2.70 11.68 7.05
CA ARG A 192 4.04 11.79 7.63
C ARG A 192 4.39 10.63 8.58
N ALA A 193 3.43 10.11 9.34
CA ALA A 193 3.68 9.03 10.28
C ALA A 193 4.17 7.73 9.60
N PHE A 194 3.63 7.38 8.42
CA PHE A 194 4.11 6.24 7.65
C PHE A 194 5.48 6.52 7.03
N LEU A 195 5.71 7.73 6.53
CA LEU A 195 6.98 8.11 5.90
C LEU A 195 8.12 8.19 6.92
N GLU A 196 7.86 8.68 8.14
CA GLU A 196 8.82 8.67 9.26
C GLU A 196 9.17 7.25 9.74
N ALA A 197 8.21 6.33 9.67
CA ALA A 197 8.43 4.93 10.01
C ALA A 197 9.16 4.14 8.93
N ALA A 198 9.23 4.66 7.70
CA ALA A 198 9.88 3.97 6.59
C ALA A 198 11.40 3.91 6.78
N ASP A 199 11.99 2.76 6.43
CA ASP A 199 13.44 2.61 6.35
C ASP A 199 13.97 3.32 5.09
N ILE A 200 13.13 3.41 4.05
CA ILE A 200 13.44 4.07 2.77
C ILE A 200 12.16 4.73 2.25
N VAL A 201 12.26 5.98 1.87
CA VAL A 201 11.21 6.75 1.19
C VAL A 201 11.54 6.82 -0.30
N LEU A 202 10.57 6.47 -1.13
CA LEU A 202 10.61 6.59 -2.58
C LEU A 202 9.62 7.67 -3.01
N MET A 203 10.05 8.60 -3.82
CA MET A 203 9.16 9.60 -4.40
C MET A 203 8.95 9.33 -5.88
N ILE A 204 7.68 9.18 -6.26
CA ILE A 204 7.28 9.04 -7.66
C ILE A 204 6.75 10.41 -8.15
N ASN A 205 7.31 10.87 -9.24
CA ASN A 205 6.86 12.08 -9.92
C ASN A 205 6.80 11.85 -11.44
N GLU A 206 5.67 12.20 -12.04
CA GLU A 206 5.45 12.05 -13.50
C GLU A 206 5.82 10.65 -14.02
N GLY A 207 5.45 9.60 -13.28
CA GLY A 207 5.72 8.21 -13.64
C GLY A 207 7.13 7.71 -13.39
N LYS A 208 8.04 8.56 -12.88
CA LYS A 208 9.45 8.23 -12.65
C LYS A 208 9.80 8.19 -11.17
N LEU A 209 10.83 7.42 -10.82
CA LEU A 209 11.44 7.47 -9.49
C LEU A 209 12.29 8.75 -9.39
N ALA A 210 11.74 9.77 -8.73
CA ALA A 210 12.38 11.08 -8.58
C ALA A 210 13.33 11.16 -7.38
N TYR A 211 13.09 10.37 -6.32
CA TYR A 211 13.91 10.34 -5.12
C TYR A 211 13.91 8.97 -4.46
N ARG A 212 15.04 8.66 -3.83
CA ARG A 212 15.24 7.50 -2.94
C ARG A 212 16.12 7.93 -1.77
N GLY A 213 15.65 7.72 -0.56
CA GLY A 213 16.42 8.05 0.65
C GLY A 213 15.58 8.05 1.90
N ASP A 214 15.90 8.90 2.85
CA ASP A 214 15.10 9.14 4.05
C ASP A 214 14.03 10.22 3.83
N LEU A 215 13.16 10.41 4.80
CA LEU A 215 12.12 11.44 4.71
C LEU A 215 12.71 12.86 4.68
N GLN A 216 13.81 13.12 5.40
CA GLN A 216 14.40 14.47 5.48
C GLN A 216 14.87 14.96 4.11
N GLY A 217 15.51 14.07 3.34
CA GLY A 217 15.91 14.39 1.97
C GLY A 217 14.74 14.51 0.98
N ALA A 218 13.60 13.85 1.27
CA ALA A 218 12.40 13.97 0.43
C ALA A 218 11.62 15.28 0.65
N LEU A 219 11.66 15.85 1.86
CA LEU A 219 10.85 17.02 2.25
C LEU A 219 11.02 18.24 1.35
N PRO A 220 12.24 18.70 0.96
CA PRO A 220 12.41 19.83 0.05
C PRO A 220 11.67 19.62 -1.26
N MET A 221 11.81 18.43 -1.86
CA MET A 221 11.18 18.10 -3.14
C MET A 221 9.66 18.03 -3.04
N LEU A 222 9.11 17.51 -1.91
CA LEU A 222 7.67 17.49 -1.65
C LEU A 222 7.09 18.89 -1.53
N ASN A 223 7.81 19.81 -0.87
CA ASN A 223 7.42 21.21 -0.75
C ASN A 223 7.45 21.94 -2.09
N ASP A 224 8.48 21.75 -2.90
CA ASP A 224 8.59 22.34 -4.23
C ASP A 224 7.50 21.86 -5.17
N LEU A 225 7.17 20.57 -5.14
CA LEU A 225 6.10 20.00 -5.97
C LEU A 225 4.71 20.49 -5.56
N SER A 226 4.47 20.74 -4.26
CA SER A 226 3.21 21.36 -3.79
C SER A 226 3.08 22.82 -4.26
N ALA A 227 4.18 23.55 -4.32
CA ALA A 227 4.22 24.93 -4.83
C ALA A 227 4.10 24.99 -6.36
N CYS A 228 4.64 23.98 -7.09
CA CYS A 228 4.68 23.97 -8.55
C CYS A 228 3.32 23.71 -9.22
N ASN A 229 2.40 22.99 -8.57
CA ASN A 229 1.03 22.80 -9.08
C ASN A 229 0.28 24.12 -9.25
N TYR A 230 0.65 25.16 -8.51
CA TYR A 230 0.08 26.50 -8.65
C TYR A 230 0.72 27.30 -9.82
N ARG A 231 2.01 27.08 -10.13
CA ARG A 231 2.71 27.79 -11.20
C ARG A 231 2.35 27.31 -12.60
N LYS A 232 2.00 26.03 -12.78
CA LYS A 232 1.59 25.48 -14.09
C LYS A 232 0.16 25.89 -14.50
N CYS A 233 -0.67 26.37 -13.58
CA CYS A 233 -2.04 26.83 -13.88
C CYS A 233 -2.12 28.30 -14.35
N VAL A 234 -1.03 29.06 -14.24
CA VAL A 234 -1.00 30.48 -14.61
C VAL A 234 -0.01 30.65 -15.76
N GLY A 235 -0.47 30.31 -16.97
CA GLY A 235 0.17 30.83 -18.16
C GLY A 235 0.13 32.35 -18.11
N ASP A 236 1.29 33.01 -18.13
CA ASP A 236 1.59 34.43 -18.42
C ASP A 236 0.53 35.50 -18.09
N ARG A 237 -0.23 35.40 -17.02
CA ARG A 237 -1.02 36.51 -16.47
C ARG A 237 -0.80 36.58 -14.97
N ASP A 238 -0.25 37.68 -14.51
CA ASP A 238 -0.13 38.13 -13.13
C ASP A 238 -1.52 38.12 -12.45
N VAL A 239 -1.92 36.98 -11.88
CA VAL A 239 -3.05 36.91 -10.96
C VAL A 239 -2.46 36.56 -9.60
N GLY A 240 -2.40 37.59 -8.72
CA GLY A 240 -1.85 37.47 -7.39
C GLY A 240 -2.44 36.31 -6.60
N CYS A 241 -1.57 35.40 -6.15
CA CYS A 241 -1.93 34.39 -5.18
C CYS A 241 -2.33 35.07 -3.88
N TYR A 242 -3.57 34.97 -3.48
CA TYR A 242 -3.98 35.34 -2.12
C TYR A 242 -3.31 34.38 -1.12
N ARG A 243 -2.56 35.01 -0.20
CA ARG A 243 -1.94 34.35 0.96
C ARG A 243 -3.01 33.87 1.95
#